data_6689a2d0273ccc210cde6481105741c0
#
_entry.id   6689a2d0273ccc210cde6481105741c0
#
_cell.length_a   1.000
_cell.length_b   1.000
_cell.length_c   1.000
_cell.angle_alpha   90.00
_cell.angle_beta   90.00
_cell.angle_gamma   90.00
#
_symmetry.space_group_name_H-M   'P 1'
#
loop_
_entity.id
_entity.type
_entity.pdbx_description
1 polymer ?
#
loop_
_entity_poly.entity_id
_entity_poly.type
_entity_poly.pdbx_seq_one_letter_code
_entity_poly.pdbx_strand_id
1 'polypeptide(L)'
;MSQPQTSDDWRVRLAQKIEESGKSMRAISLACGKAPGYVHSIMKDKKNPRAEALAEVCAEAGTSISYVLYGIDISAEGEKFLKLFSQASPDMRAAILTLLRAITGAK
;
A
#
# COMPACT_ATOMS: atom_id res chain seq x y z
N MET A 1 11.41 9.54 17.24
CA MET A 1 9.99 9.96 17.11
C MET A 1 9.56 9.83 15.68
N SER A 2 8.50 9.11 15.45
CA SER A 2 8.03 8.93 14.08
C SER A 2 7.26 10.15 13.62
N GLN A 3 7.52 10.56 12.40
CA GLN A 3 6.79 11.65 11.75
C GLN A 3 5.46 11.12 11.26
N PRO A 4 4.38 11.91 11.34
CA PRO A 4 3.16 11.51 10.65
C PRO A 4 3.41 11.45 9.16
N GLN A 5 2.80 10.48 8.49
CA GLN A 5 2.98 10.36 7.05
C GLN A 5 2.31 11.53 6.34
N THR A 6 3.02 12.11 5.37
CA THR A 6 2.48 13.15 4.53
C THR A 6 1.69 12.52 3.38
N SER A 7 0.91 13.33 2.69
CA SER A 7 0.16 12.87 1.53
C SER A 7 1.05 12.35 0.40
N ASP A 8 2.36 12.66 0.42
CA ASP A 8 3.31 12.24 -0.62
C ASP A 8 4.17 11.05 -0.24
N ASP A 9 4.10 10.57 1.01
CA ASP A 9 4.92 9.44 1.44
C ASP A 9 4.69 8.19 0.59
N TRP A 10 3.46 7.94 0.20
CA TRP A 10 3.14 6.79 -0.64
C TRP A 10 3.75 6.93 -2.04
N ARG A 11 3.87 8.16 -2.55
CA ARG A 11 4.50 8.40 -3.84
C ARG A 11 5.99 8.07 -3.80
N VAL A 12 6.65 8.38 -2.70
CA VAL A 12 8.06 8.05 -2.52
C VAL A 12 8.25 6.54 -2.52
N ARG A 13 7.40 5.81 -1.80
CA ARG A 13 7.48 4.35 -1.77
C ARG A 13 7.18 3.73 -3.13
N LEU A 14 6.19 4.26 -3.83
CA LEU A 14 5.86 3.77 -5.18
C LEU A 14 6.99 4.05 -6.15
N ALA A 15 7.57 5.24 -6.12
CA ALA A 15 8.69 5.59 -7.00
C ALA A 15 9.86 4.63 -6.81
N GLN A 16 10.17 4.30 -5.57
CA GLN A 16 11.24 3.35 -5.26
C GLN A 16 10.95 1.97 -5.84
N LYS A 17 9.71 1.50 -5.70
CA LYS A 17 9.32 0.19 -6.24
C LYS A 17 9.32 0.16 -7.76
N ILE A 18 8.92 1.24 -8.39
CA ILE A 18 8.99 1.35 -9.85
C ILE A 18 10.45 1.25 -10.31
N GLU A 19 11.35 1.96 -9.66
CA GLU A 19 12.78 1.90 -9.98
C GLU A 19 13.33 0.50 -9.78
N GLU A 20 13.03 -0.14 -8.66
CA GLU A 20 13.47 -1.50 -8.37
C GLU A 20 12.94 -2.52 -9.36
N SER A 21 11.77 -2.26 -9.94
CA SER A 21 11.16 -3.17 -10.91
C SER A 21 11.91 -3.22 -12.24
N GLY A 22 12.71 -2.22 -12.54
CA GLY A 22 13.37 -2.08 -13.83
C GLY A 22 12.45 -1.67 -14.97
N LYS A 23 11.17 -1.44 -14.69
CA LYS A 23 10.20 -1.02 -15.71
C LYS A 23 10.07 0.49 -15.73
N SER A 24 9.82 1.06 -16.93
CA SER A 24 9.57 2.48 -17.04
C SER A 24 8.14 2.82 -16.63
N MET A 25 7.91 4.07 -16.26
CA MET A 25 6.55 4.54 -15.97
C MET A 25 5.62 4.34 -17.16
N ARG A 26 6.16 4.53 -18.39
CA ARG A 26 5.40 4.31 -19.61
C ARG A 26 4.99 2.84 -19.75
N ALA A 27 5.93 1.92 -19.52
CA ALA A 27 5.64 0.49 -19.63
C ALA A 27 4.59 0.06 -18.63
N ILE A 28 4.68 0.54 -17.40
CA ILE A 28 3.69 0.22 -16.38
C ILE A 28 2.32 0.79 -16.76
N SER A 29 2.29 2.03 -17.25
CA SER A 29 1.03 2.65 -17.71
C SER A 29 0.34 1.80 -18.77
N LEU A 30 1.09 1.37 -19.78
CA LEU A 30 0.54 0.56 -20.86
C LEU A 30 0.10 -0.81 -20.39
N ALA A 31 0.87 -1.43 -19.48
CA ALA A 31 0.49 -2.73 -18.91
C ALA A 31 -0.83 -2.67 -18.13
N CYS A 32 -1.13 -1.51 -17.54
CA CYS A 32 -2.39 -1.28 -16.84
C CYS A 32 -3.54 -0.89 -17.77
N GLY A 33 -3.31 -0.86 -19.09
CA GLY A 33 -4.33 -0.44 -20.05
C GLY A 33 -4.62 1.04 -20.00
N LYS A 34 -3.66 1.85 -19.58
CA LYS A 34 -3.81 3.29 -19.44
C LYS A 34 -3.00 4.02 -20.51
N ALA A 35 -3.23 5.33 -20.61
CA ALA A 35 -2.43 6.18 -21.51
C ALA A 35 -0.96 6.15 -21.09
N PRO A 36 -0.03 6.35 -22.05
CA PRO A 36 1.42 6.24 -21.75
C PRO A 36 1.93 7.14 -20.64
N GLY A 37 1.30 8.29 -20.42
CA GLY A 37 1.71 9.23 -19.38
C GLY A 37 0.99 9.08 -18.06
N TYR A 38 0.21 8.01 -17.89
CA TYR A 38 -0.65 7.86 -16.72
C TYR A 38 0.15 7.84 -15.39
N VAL A 39 1.15 6.96 -15.31
CA VAL A 39 1.96 6.86 -14.09
C VAL A 39 2.75 8.15 -13.85
N HIS A 40 3.27 8.76 -14.92
CA HIS A 40 3.97 10.04 -14.82
C HIS A 40 3.06 11.11 -14.20
N SER A 41 1.78 11.16 -14.60
CA SER A 41 0.86 12.16 -14.07
C SER A 41 0.61 11.96 -12.56
N ILE A 42 0.60 10.71 -12.10
CA ILE A 42 0.49 10.41 -10.67
C ILE A 42 1.74 10.89 -9.93
N MET A 43 2.91 10.55 -10.47
CA MET A 43 4.17 10.77 -9.77
C MET A 43 4.66 12.21 -9.84
N LYS A 44 4.54 12.85 -11.00
CA LYS A 44 5.10 14.18 -11.24
C LYS A 44 4.06 15.29 -11.12
N ASP A 45 2.85 15.05 -11.62
CA ASP A 45 1.78 16.03 -11.60
C ASP A 45 0.90 15.93 -10.35
N LYS A 46 1.22 14.99 -9.47
CA LYS A 46 0.53 14.81 -8.17
C LYS A 46 -0.96 14.52 -8.32
N LYS A 47 -1.37 13.89 -9.42
CA LYS A 47 -2.76 13.47 -9.57
C LYS A 47 -3.05 12.28 -8.68
N ASN A 48 -4.26 12.22 -8.16
CA ASN A 48 -4.68 11.13 -7.29
C ASN A 48 -5.40 10.06 -8.09
N PRO A 49 -4.86 8.83 -8.16
CA PRO A 49 -5.51 7.74 -8.87
C PRO A 49 -6.66 7.18 -8.06
N ARG A 50 -7.57 6.47 -8.74
CA ARG A 50 -8.55 5.67 -8.05
C ARG A 50 -7.88 4.44 -7.43
N ALA A 51 -8.51 3.87 -6.40
CA ALA A 51 -7.91 2.77 -5.65
C ALA A 51 -7.61 1.56 -6.54
N GLU A 52 -8.54 1.19 -7.43
CA GLU A 52 -8.34 0.05 -8.32
C GLU A 52 -7.15 0.29 -9.27
N ALA A 53 -7.06 1.49 -9.81
CA ALA A 53 -5.98 1.84 -10.73
C ALA A 53 -4.63 1.85 -10.00
N LEU A 54 -4.60 2.38 -8.77
CA LEU A 54 -3.39 2.36 -7.96
C LEU A 54 -2.95 0.93 -7.65
N ALA A 55 -3.91 0.04 -7.33
CA ALA A 55 -3.60 -1.36 -7.06
C ALA A 55 -2.98 -2.03 -8.29
N GLU A 56 -3.48 -1.74 -9.50
CA GLU A 56 -2.91 -2.28 -10.74
C GLU A 56 -1.49 -1.78 -10.96
N VAL A 57 -1.23 -0.50 -10.74
CA VAL A 57 0.11 0.08 -10.86
C VAL A 57 1.06 -0.58 -9.86
N CYS A 58 0.62 -0.76 -8.61
CA CYS A 58 1.42 -1.42 -7.59
C CYS A 58 1.78 -2.85 -7.99
N ALA A 59 0.81 -3.60 -8.51
CA ALA A 59 1.04 -4.97 -8.95
C ALA A 59 2.10 -5.02 -10.06
N GLU A 60 2.01 -4.13 -11.04
CA GLU A 60 3.00 -4.06 -12.13
C GLU A 60 4.38 -3.65 -11.62
N ALA A 61 4.44 -2.86 -10.56
CA ALA A 61 5.71 -2.47 -9.93
C ALA A 61 6.23 -3.53 -8.95
N GLY A 62 5.52 -4.65 -8.80
CA GLY A 62 5.96 -5.74 -7.92
C GLY A 62 5.75 -5.46 -6.45
N THR A 63 4.76 -4.67 -6.11
CA THR A 63 4.48 -4.32 -4.72
C THR A 63 2.97 -4.40 -4.44
N SER A 64 2.58 -4.06 -3.23
CA SER A 64 1.19 -4.06 -2.80
C SER A 64 0.72 -2.65 -2.48
N ILE A 65 -0.59 -2.43 -2.56
CA ILE A 65 -1.15 -1.15 -2.19
C ILE A 65 -0.96 -0.87 -0.69
N SER A 66 -0.98 -1.91 0.14
CA SER A 66 -0.76 -1.75 1.58
C SER A 66 0.65 -1.27 1.89
N TYR A 67 1.65 -1.80 1.17
CA TYR A 67 3.02 -1.30 1.34
C TYR A 67 3.13 0.16 0.88
N VAL A 68 2.58 0.45 -0.30
CA VAL A 68 2.70 1.78 -0.89
C VAL A 68 2.02 2.82 0.01
N LEU A 69 0.81 2.57 0.46
CA LEU A 69 0.05 3.55 1.25
C LEU A 69 0.51 3.62 2.70
N TYR A 70 0.88 2.50 3.30
CA TYR A 70 1.13 2.45 4.75
C TYR A 70 2.51 1.97 5.14
N GLY A 71 3.31 1.53 4.17
CA GLY A 71 4.65 1.01 4.46
C GLY A 71 4.64 -0.38 5.08
N ILE A 72 3.53 -1.12 4.95
CA ILE A 72 3.35 -2.42 5.58
C ILE A 72 3.15 -3.50 4.51
N ASP A 73 4.07 -4.48 4.48
CA ASP A 73 3.89 -5.67 3.65
C ASP A 73 3.07 -6.68 4.42
N ILE A 74 1.95 -7.12 3.83
CA ILE A 74 1.09 -8.10 4.45
C ILE A 74 1.47 -9.47 3.90
N SER A 75 2.06 -10.30 4.78
CA SER A 75 2.39 -11.69 4.45
C SER A 75 1.13 -12.55 4.38
N ALA A 76 1.27 -13.78 3.89
CA ALA A 76 0.16 -14.75 3.88
C ALA A 76 -0.39 -14.96 5.30
N GLU A 77 0.49 -14.98 6.30
CA GLU A 77 0.08 -15.08 7.70
C GLU A 77 -0.71 -13.85 8.14
N GLY A 78 -0.27 -12.68 7.72
CA GLY A 78 -0.98 -11.43 8.00
C GLY A 78 -2.36 -11.39 7.37
N GLU A 79 -2.49 -11.87 6.14
CA GLU A 79 -3.78 -11.97 5.48
C GLU A 79 -4.73 -12.91 6.21
N LYS A 80 -4.22 -14.05 6.66
CA LYS A 80 -4.99 -15.00 7.45
C LYS A 80 -5.47 -14.37 8.75
N PHE A 81 -4.58 -13.63 9.42
CA PHE A 81 -4.93 -12.92 10.64
C PHE A 81 -6.06 -11.92 10.38
N LEU A 82 -5.94 -11.12 9.33
CA LEU A 82 -6.93 -10.12 8.99
C LEU A 82 -8.29 -10.74 8.69
N LYS A 83 -8.29 -11.87 7.98
CA LYS A 83 -9.54 -12.58 7.67
C LYS A 83 -10.23 -13.04 8.94
N LEU A 84 -9.49 -13.66 9.85
CA LEU A 84 -10.03 -14.13 11.11
C LEU A 84 -10.50 -12.96 11.98
N PHE A 85 -9.70 -11.91 12.04
CA PHE A 85 -10.03 -10.70 12.80
C PHE A 85 -11.34 -10.08 12.33
N SER A 86 -11.54 -10.03 11.00
CA SER A 86 -12.77 -9.43 10.44
C SER A 86 -14.02 -10.22 10.78
N GLN A 87 -13.87 -11.52 11.10
CA GLN A 87 -14.99 -12.39 11.46
C GLN A 87 -15.30 -12.35 12.97
N ALA A 88 -14.42 -11.74 13.75
CA ALA A 88 -14.60 -11.66 15.19
C ALA A 88 -15.66 -10.60 15.55
N SER A 89 -16.31 -10.79 16.70
CA SER A 89 -17.24 -9.78 17.21
C SER A 89 -16.49 -8.51 17.61
N PRO A 90 -17.18 -7.36 17.70
CA PRO A 90 -16.54 -6.13 18.16
C PRO A 90 -15.81 -6.27 19.48
N ASP A 91 -16.39 -7.01 20.43
CA ASP A 91 -15.76 -7.23 21.75
C ASP A 91 -14.48 -8.05 21.62
N MET A 92 -14.49 -9.07 20.78
CA MET A 92 -13.30 -9.89 20.54
C MET A 92 -12.22 -9.10 19.83
N ARG A 93 -12.59 -8.28 18.86
CA ARG A 93 -11.61 -7.42 18.18
C ARG A 93 -10.95 -6.46 19.16
N ALA A 94 -11.73 -5.87 20.05
CA ALA A 94 -11.19 -4.97 21.07
C ALA A 94 -10.22 -5.70 22.00
N ALA A 95 -10.55 -6.92 22.41
CA ALA A 95 -9.68 -7.74 23.26
C ALA A 95 -8.37 -8.07 22.55
N ILE A 96 -8.44 -8.44 21.26
CA ILE A 96 -7.25 -8.75 20.45
C ILE A 96 -6.35 -7.52 20.34
N LEU A 97 -6.93 -6.35 20.07
CA LEU A 97 -6.16 -5.10 19.95
C LEU A 97 -5.50 -4.73 21.29
N THR A 98 -6.22 -4.92 22.40
CA THR A 98 -5.66 -4.66 23.72
C THR A 98 -4.46 -5.57 23.98
N LEU A 99 -4.57 -6.84 23.65
CA LEU A 99 -3.48 -7.80 23.83
C LEU A 99 -2.27 -7.43 22.97
N LEU A 100 -2.50 -7.07 21.70
CA LEU A 100 -1.41 -6.68 20.81
C LEU A 100 -0.70 -5.43 21.29
N ARG A 101 -1.45 -4.44 21.80
CA ARG A 101 -0.86 -3.22 22.35
C ARG A 101 0.00 -3.52 23.57
N ALA A 102 -0.46 -4.42 24.44
CA ALA A 102 0.27 -4.82 25.64
C ALA A 102 1.59 -5.51 25.28
N ILE A 103 1.57 -6.40 24.27
CA ILE A 103 2.74 -7.14 23.83
C ILE A 103 3.75 -6.23 23.14
N THR A 104 3.28 -5.33 22.27
CA THR A 104 4.15 -4.49 21.45
C THR A 104 4.53 -3.17 22.13
N GLY A 105 3.87 -2.81 23.20
CA GLY A 105 4.05 -1.50 23.81
C GLY A 105 3.40 -0.36 23.06
N ALA A 106 2.58 -0.66 22.05
CA ALA A 106 1.89 0.36 21.24
C ALA A 106 0.76 0.99 22.05
N LYS A 107 0.48 2.25 21.77
CA LYS A 107 -0.61 2.99 22.42
C LYS A 107 -1.85 3.07 21.54
#